data_f37fbaeb4c00ff77239ab3902cd277bd
#
_entry.id   f37fbaeb4c00ff77239ab3902cd277bd
#
_cell.length_a   1.000
_cell.length_b   1.000
_cell.length_c   1.000
_cell.angle_alpha   90.00
_cell.angle_beta   90.00
_cell.angle_gamma   90.00
#
_symmetry.space_group_name_H-M   'P 1'
#
loop_
_entity.id
_entity.type
_entity.pdbx_description
1 polymer ?
#
loop_
_entity_poly.entity_id
_entity_poly.type
_entity_poly.pdbx_seq_one_letter_code
_entity_poly.pdbx_strand_id
1 'polypeptide(L)'
;MIRNALRAVLEALFKLLFTYDCVGEEQLPATGGAVVAANHPSYLDPILLSLQVERPIRFMAWDALFRVPLLGSLVRLFGAFPVDTRPGRGREAYEAAKALVLEGELVGIFPEGRRSREGWMEEELRAGAARLALETGAPLVPATIRGAFRAWPYFRALPGPAKIHVRYHDPIDPAPYRALGEDEGTAALLAELRRRVERT
;
A
#
# COMPACT_ATOMS: atom_id res chain seq x y z
N MET A 1 -16.04 7.79 -14.21
CA MET A 1 -15.51 8.21 -15.53
C MET A 1 -14.22 9.03 -15.42
N ILE A 2 -14.18 10.18 -14.73
CA ILE A 2 -12.97 11.05 -14.61
C ILE A 2 -11.76 10.30 -14.03
N ARG A 3 -11.95 9.52 -12.97
CA ARG A 3 -10.87 8.72 -12.35
C ARG A 3 -10.24 7.73 -13.33
N ASN A 4 -11.05 7.00 -14.10
CA ASN A 4 -10.56 5.99 -15.03
C ASN A 4 -9.82 6.64 -16.22
N ALA A 5 -10.31 7.79 -16.71
CA ALA A 5 -9.61 8.55 -17.74
C ALA A 5 -8.26 9.08 -17.24
N LEU A 6 -8.21 9.65 -16.03
CA LEU A 6 -6.95 10.14 -15.46
C LEU A 6 -5.99 9.00 -15.15
N ARG A 7 -6.50 7.85 -14.66
CA ARG A 7 -5.69 6.64 -14.47
C ARG A 7 -5.05 6.19 -15.78
N ALA A 8 -5.82 6.14 -16.87
CA ALA A 8 -5.29 5.76 -18.18
C ALA A 8 -4.21 6.73 -18.68
N VAL A 9 -4.41 8.04 -18.48
CA VAL A 9 -3.40 9.06 -18.84
C VAL A 9 -2.13 8.88 -17.99
N LEU A 10 -2.27 8.66 -16.70
CA LEU A 10 -1.12 8.44 -15.81
C LEU A 10 -0.42 7.12 -16.12
N GLU A 11 -1.15 6.07 -16.41
CA GLU A 11 -0.57 4.80 -16.84
C GLU A 11 0.25 4.97 -18.13
N ALA A 12 -0.28 5.68 -19.12
CA ALA A 12 0.44 5.99 -20.34
C ALA A 12 1.69 6.84 -20.07
N LEU A 13 1.60 7.84 -19.19
CA LEU A 13 2.73 8.67 -18.78
C LEU A 13 3.78 7.85 -18.03
N PHE A 14 3.35 6.96 -17.13
CA PHE A 14 4.26 6.08 -16.41
C PHE A 14 4.95 5.08 -17.35
N LYS A 15 4.24 4.52 -18.31
CA LYS A 15 4.85 3.66 -19.36
C LYS A 15 5.83 4.40 -20.25
N LEU A 16 5.65 5.72 -20.44
CA LEU A 16 6.58 6.56 -21.19
C LEU A 16 7.85 6.89 -20.37
N LEU A 17 7.69 7.20 -19.08
CA LEU A 17 8.79 7.60 -18.20
C LEU A 17 9.54 6.42 -17.57
N PHE A 18 8.82 5.33 -17.37
CA PHE A 18 9.31 4.11 -16.73
C PHE A 18 8.89 2.90 -17.54
N THR A 19 9.73 1.87 -17.58
CA THR A 19 9.26 0.54 -17.98
C THR A 19 8.46 -0.03 -16.81
N TYR A 20 7.13 0.05 -16.88
CA TYR A 20 6.23 -0.36 -15.80
C TYR A 20 5.47 -1.64 -16.17
N ASP A 21 5.49 -2.60 -15.27
CA ASP A 21 4.77 -3.86 -15.36
C ASP A 21 4.10 -4.18 -14.02
N CYS A 22 2.89 -4.74 -14.08
CA CYS A 22 2.11 -5.14 -12.91
C CYS A 22 1.48 -6.51 -13.18
N VAL A 23 1.54 -7.39 -12.20
CA VAL A 23 0.96 -8.73 -12.27
C VAL A 23 0.27 -9.10 -10.96
N GLY A 24 -0.74 -9.95 -11.04
CA GLY A 24 -1.45 -10.46 -9.87
C GLY A 24 -2.53 -9.53 -9.35
N GLU A 25 -2.96 -8.52 -10.09
CA GLU A 25 -4.07 -7.64 -9.70
C GLU A 25 -5.39 -8.38 -9.46
N GLU A 26 -5.55 -9.55 -10.06
CA GLU A 26 -6.67 -10.47 -9.84
C GLU A 26 -6.69 -11.08 -8.43
N GLN A 27 -5.58 -10.98 -7.69
CA GLN A 27 -5.49 -11.41 -6.29
C GLN A 27 -6.22 -10.45 -5.33
N LEU A 28 -6.51 -9.24 -5.80
CA LEU A 28 -7.32 -8.30 -5.02
C LEU A 28 -8.79 -8.71 -5.08
N PRO A 29 -9.50 -8.81 -3.94
CA PRO A 29 -10.88 -9.23 -3.94
C PRO A 29 -11.77 -8.26 -4.72
N ALA A 30 -12.64 -8.79 -5.59
CA ALA A 30 -13.57 -7.99 -6.39
C ALA A 30 -14.58 -7.24 -5.50
N THR A 31 -14.93 -7.80 -4.34
CA THR A 31 -15.86 -7.23 -3.35
C THR A 31 -15.32 -7.46 -1.94
N GLY A 32 -15.85 -6.73 -0.97
CA GLY A 32 -15.39 -6.82 0.42
C GLY A 32 -14.08 -6.10 0.69
N GLY A 33 -13.73 -5.94 1.94
CA GLY A 33 -12.53 -5.26 2.39
C GLY A 33 -11.30 -6.16 2.30
N ALA A 34 -10.13 -5.54 2.11
CA ALA A 34 -8.85 -6.21 2.24
C ALA A 34 -7.76 -5.23 2.70
N VAL A 35 -6.73 -5.77 3.33
CA VAL A 35 -5.52 -5.03 3.68
C VAL A 35 -4.44 -5.34 2.64
N VAL A 36 -4.00 -4.35 1.89
CA VAL A 36 -2.90 -4.48 0.92
C VAL A 36 -1.62 -4.02 1.58
N ALA A 37 -0.66 -4.92 1.77
CA ALA A 37 0.59 -4.62 2.46
C ALA A 37 1.80 -4.77 1.53
N ALA A 38 2.56 -3.69 1.34
CA ALA A 38 3.70 -3.64 0.42
C ALA A 38 4.95 -3.06 1.07
N ASN A 39 6.13 -3.35 0.48
CA ASN A 39 7.34 -2.59 0.77
C ASN A 39 7.22 -1.14 0.27
N HIS A 40 8.02 -0.22 0.84
CA HIS A 40 7.90 1.22 0.59
C HIS A 40 9.20 1.86 0.08
N PRO A 41 9.67 1.52 -1.14
CA PRO A 41 10.94 2.03 -1.67
C PRO A 41 10.89 3.46 -2.21
N SER A 42 9.72 4.03 -2.53
CA SER A 42 9.62 5.24 -3.33
C SER A 42 8.45 6.16 -2.94
N TYR A 43 8.51 7.42 -3.35
CA TYR A 43 7.36 8.33 -3.34
C TYR A 43 6.26 7.90 -4.31
N LEU A 44 6.56 7.07 -5.30
CA LEU A 44 5.62 6.62 -6.32
C LEU A 44 4.74 5.46 -5.87
N ASP A 45 5.07 4.77 -4.78
CA ASP A 45 4.48 3.49 -4.41
C ASP A 45 2.94 3.47 -4.33
N PRO A 46 2.26 4.46 -3.70
CA PRO A 46 0.80 4.47 -3.69
C PRO A 46 0.19 4.57 -5.09
N ILE A 47 0.83 5.31 -5.99
CA ILE A 47 0.41 5.45 -7.38
C ILE A 47 0.65 4.14 -8.11
N LEU A 48 1.84 3.56 -7.99
CA LEU A 48 2.23 2.30 -8.64
C LEU A 48 1.26 1.16 -8.29
N LEU A 49 0.90 1.04 -7.01
CA LEU A 49 -0.08 0.05 -6.55
C LEU A 49 -1.52 0.34 -7.06
N SER A 50 -1.82 1.55 -7.51
CA SER A 50 -3.18 1.92 -7.93
C SER A 50 -3.37 1.97 -9.45
N LEU A 51 -2.28 1.93 -10.24
CA LEU A 51 -2.34 2.22 -11.68
C LEU A 51 -3.16 1.19 -12.47
N GLN A 52 -3.01 -0.10 -12.19
CA GLN A 52 -3.70 -1.17 -12.95
C GLN A 52 -4.86 -1.81 -12.17
N VAL A 53 -5.14 -1.32 -10.98
CA VAL A 53 -6.20 -1.84 -10.12
C VAL A 53 -7.53 -1.11 -10.39
N GLU A 54 -8.59 -1.86 -10.61
CA GLU A 54 -9.93 -1.28 -10.86
C GLU A 54 -10.53 -0.64 -9.61
N ARG A 55 -10.41 -1.32 -8.46
CA ARG A 55 -10.88 -0.83 -7.17
C ARG A 55 -9.88 0.14 -6.57
N PRO A 56 -10.32 1.29 -5.99
CA PRO A 56 -9.39 2.19 -5.31
C PRO A 56 -8.75 1.50 -4.11
N ILE A 57 -7.44 1.62 -3.98
CA ILE A 57 -6.74 1.29 -2.74
C ILE A 57 -6.65 2.57 -1.90
N ARG A 58 -7.17 2.54 -0.68
CA ARG A 58 -7.18 3.67 0.25
C ARG A 58 -5.85 3.73 1.01
N PHE A 59 -5.02 4.71 0.71
CA PHE A 59 -3.75 4.93 1.41
C PHE A 59 -3.87 6.04 2.44
N MET A 60 -3.25 5.82 3.60
CA MET A 60 -3.03 6.88 4.58
C MET A 60 -2.01 7.87 4.02
N ALA A 61 -2.36 9.15 3.97
CA ALA A 61 -1.44 10.18 3.53
C ALA A 61 -1.45 11.37 4.49
N TRP A 62 -0.28 12.01 4.62
CA TRP A 62 -0.12 13.17 5.47
C TRP A 62 -1.11 14.28 5.11
N ASP A 63 -1.82 14.80 6.10
CA ASP A 63 -2.89 15.79 5.93
C ASP A 63 -2.45 17.04 5.18
N ALA A 64 -1.19 17.48 5.35
CA ALA A 64 -0.65 18.63 4.63
C ALA A 64 -0.60 18.45 3.10
N LEU A 65 -0.49 17.21 2.60
CA LEU A 65 -0.51 16.95 1.15
C LEU A 65 -1.86 17.34 0.53
N PHE A 66 -2.94 17.20 1.29
CA PHE A 66 -4.29 17.53 0.82
C PHE A 66 -4.56 19.03 0.72
N ARG A 67 -3.70 19.85 1.30
CA ARG A 67 -3.78 21.32 1.25
C ARG A 67 -3.01 21.92 0.07
N VAL A 68 -2.13 21.13 -0.56
CA VAL A 68 -1.37 21.59 -1.73
C VAL A 68 -2.28 21.58 -2.97
N PRO A 69 -2.46 22.73 -3.65
CA PRO A 69 -3.28 22.81 -4.85
C PRO A 69 -2.85 21.76 -5.91
N LEU A 70 -3.81 21.21 -6.64
CA LEU A 70 -3.64 20.12 -7.60
C LEU A 70 -3.20 18.80 -6.97
N LEU A 71 -2.16 18.76 -6.16
CA LEU A 71 -1.68 17.54 -5.49
C LEU A 71 -2.74 16.97 -4.54
N GLY A 72 -3.39 17.83 -3.75
CA GLY A 72 -4.47 17.40 -2.85
C GLY A 72 -5.65 16.78 -3.58
N SER A 73 -6.01 17.31 -4.74
CA SER A 73 -7.05 16.73 -5.59
C SER A 73 -6.61 15.39 -6.19
N LEU A 74 -5.34 15.29 -6.61
CA LEU A 74 -4.78 14.08 -7.17
C LEU A 74 -4.75 12.94 -6.15
N VAL A 75 -4.23 13.18 -4.94
CA VAL A 75 -4.15 12.15 -3.90
C VAL A 75 -5.54 11.67 -3.45
N ARG A 76 -6.53 12.56 -3.36
CA ARG A 76 -7.94 12.18 -3.10
C ARG A 76 -8.51 11.31 -4.22
N LEU A 77 -8.24 11.66 -5.47
CA LEU A 77 -8.73 10.92 -6.62
C LEU A 77 -8.17 9.49 -6.67
N PHE A 78 -6.93 9.29 -6.21
CA PHE A 78 -6.32 7.97 -6.04
C PHE A 78 -6.73 7.25 -4.75
N GLY A 79 -7.72 7.78 -4.03
CA GLY A 79 -8.29 7.11 -2.87
C GLY A 79 -7.54 7.36 -1.56
N ALA A 80 -6.52 8.22 -1.54
CA ALA A 80 -5.84 8.55 -0.30
C ALA A 80 -6.78 9.31 0.66
N PHE A 81 -6.63 9.02 1.95
CA PHE A 81 -7.34 9.73 3.01
C PHE A 81 -6.36 10.40 3.97
N PRO A 82 -6.71 11.60 4.49
CA PRO A 82 -5.81 12.35 5.34
C PRO A 82 -5.69 11.71 6.70
N VAL A 83 -4.46 11.63 7.20
CA VAL A 83 -4.17 11.24 8.58
C VAL A 83 -3.23 12.26 9.22
N ASP A 84 -3.42 12.47 10.51
CA ASP A 84 -2.51 13.24 11.31
C ASP A 84 -1.30 12.35 11.69
N THR A 85 -0.15 12.66 11.14
CA THR A 85 1.08 11.89 11.37
C THR A 85 1.87 12.34 12.60
N ARG A 86 1.35 13.32 13.37
CA ARG A 86 2.00 13.78 14.60
C ARG A 86 2.09 12.64 15.64
N PRO A 87 3.10 12.67 16.51
CA PRO A 87 3.22 11.69 17.59
C PRO A 87 1.92 11.59 18.40
N GLY A 88 1.48 10.37 18.69
CA GLY A 88 0.25 10.10 19.45
C GLY A 88 -1.04 10.00 18.63
N ARG A 89 -1.03 10.37 17.34
CA ARG A 89 -2.23 10.33 16.47
C ARG A 89 -2.40 9.04 15.65
N GLY A 90 -1.47 8.12 15.76
CA GLY A 90 -1.52 6.86 15.01
C GLY A 90 -2.80 6.04 15.24
N ARG A 91 -3.41 6.16 16.43
CA ARG A 91 -4.66 5.46 16.76
C ARG A 91 -5.84 5.94 15.90
N GLU A 92 -5.99 7.24 15.71
CA GLU A 92 -7.06 7.80 14.87
C GLU A 92 -6.94 7.32 13.42
N ALA A 93 -5.71 7.32 12.90
CA ALA A 93 -5.42 6.80 11.56
C ALA A 93 -5.72 5.29 11.43
N TYR A 94 -5.42 4.53 12.46
CA TYR A 94 -5.72 3.09 12.52
C TYR A 94 -7.22 2.82 12.55
N GLU A 95 -7.98 3.51 13.39
CA GLU A 95 -9.44 3.35 13.47
C GLU A 95 -10.12 3.74 12.16
N ALA A 96 -9.65 4.81 11.49
CA ALA A 96 -10.14 5.20 10.17
C ALA A 96 -9.87 4.11 9.12
N ALA A 97 -8.68 3.53 9.13
CA ALA A 97 -8.33 2.41 8.25
C ALA A 97 -9.21 1.18 8.51
N LYS A 98 -9.47 0.88 9.79
CA LYS A 98 -10.34 -0.23 10.21
C LYS A 98 -11.78 -0.04 9.74
N ALA A 99 -12.33 1.16 9.89
CA ALA A 99 -13.66 1.49 9.39
C ALA A 99 -13.75 1.26 7.87
N LEU A 100 -12.78 1.73 7.09
CA LEU A 100 -12.75 1.54 5.64
C LEU A 100 -12.71 0.06 5.24
N VAL A 101 -11.92 -0.77 5.92
CA VAL A 101 -11.88 -2.22 5.64
C VAL A 101 -13.25 -2.85 5.94
N LEU A 102 -13.90 -2.49 7.05
CA LEU A 102 -15.21 -3.00 7.41
C LEU A 102 -16.33 -2.52 6.46
N GLU A 103 -16.17 -1.35 5.85
CA GLU A 103 -17.03 -0.82 4.79
C GLU A 103 -16.80 -1.50 3.43
N GLY A 104 -15.85 -2.44 3.36
CA GLY A 104 -15.57 -3.20 2.16
C GLY A 104 -14.52 -2.57 1.24
N GLU A 105 -13.74 -1.60 1.72
CA GLU A 105 -12.71 -0.93 0.92
C GLU A 105 -11.34 -1.66 0.98
N LEU A 106 -10.52 -1.49 -0.05
CA LEU A 106 -9.12 -1.91 -0.02
C LEU A 106 -8.29 -0.85 0.71
N VAL A 107 -7.55 -1.23 1.75
CA VAL A 107 -6.70 -0.30 2.50
C VAL A 107 -5.23 -0.67 2.30
N GLY A 108 -4.45 0.25 1.75
CA GLY A 108 -3.03 0.10 1.53
C GLY A 108 -2.20 0.54 2.74
N ILE A 109 -1.32 -0.32 3.19
CA ILE A 109 -0.41 -0.07 4.32
C ILE A 109 1.01 -0.44 3.92
N PHE A 110 1.94 0.42 4.28
CA PHE A 110 3.37 0.13 4.23
C PHE A 110 3.84 -0.20 5.64
N PRO A 111 4.03 -1.49 5.98
CA PRO A 111 4.28 -1.89 7.37
C PRO A 111 5.62 -1.41 7.91
N GLU A 112 6.54 -0.96 7.06
CA GLU A 112 7.77 -0.28 7.45
C GLU A 112 7.51 1.05 8.17
N GLY A 113 6.36 1.72 7.88
CA GLY A 113 5.97 3.01 8.44
C GLY A 113 6.86 4.18 8.00
N ARG A 114 7.79 3.95 7.09
CA ARG A 114 8.68 4.93 6.45
C ARG A 114 9.13 4.37 5.09
N ARG A 115 9.72 5.21 4.23
CA ARG A 115 10.36 4.74 3.01
C ARG A 115 11.65 3.98 3.34
N SER A 116 11.80 2.84 2.67
CA SER A 116 12.98 1.97 2.77
C SER A 116 14.28 2.73 2.45
N ARG A 117 15.33 2.43 3.16
CA ARG A 117 16.66 3.04 2.96
C ARG A 117 17.42 2.43 1.80
N GLU A 118 17.17 1.15 1.52
CA GLU A 118 17.93 0.35 0.55
C GLU A 118 17.07 -0.16 -0.62
N GLY A 119 15.76 0.12 -0.61
CA GLY A 119 14.84 -0.30 -1.66
C GLY A 119 14.17 -1.65 -1.43
N TRP A 120 14.49 -2.35 -0.34
CA TRP A 120 13.90 -3.61 0.08
C TRP A 120 13.00 -3.40 1.30
N MET A 121 12.20 -4.40 1.65
CA MET A 121 11.42 -4.36 2.88
C MET A 121 12.34 -4.36 4.10
N GLU A 122 12.13 -3.41 5.00
CA GLU A 122 12.91 -3.27 6.25
C GLU A 122 12.72 -4.50 7.16
N GLU A 123 13.69 -4.77 8.03
CA GLU A 123 13.59 -5.89 8.97
C GLU A 123 12.51 -5.70 10.01
N GLU A 124 12.39 -4.50 10.54
CA GLU A 124 11.39 -4.16 11.54
C GLU A 124 10.09 -3.69 10.87
N LEU A 125 9.03 -4.47 11.04
CA LEU A 125 7.69 -4.15 10.56
C LEU A 125 6.78 -3.73 11.72
N ARG A 126 5.97 -2.70 11.49
CA ARG A 126 4.94 -2.25 12.42
C ARG A 126 3.73 -3.17 12.35
N ALA A 127 3.13 -3.43 13.49
CA ALA A 127 2.01 -4.36 13.65
C ALA A 127 0.73 -3.95 12.90
N GLY A 128 0.60 -2.69 12.46
CA GLY A 128 -0.66 -2.13 11.98
C GLY A 128 -1.35 -2.93 10.87
N ALA A 129 -0.61 -3.41 9.87
CA ALA A 129 -1.20 -4.18 8.77
C ALA A 129 -1.73 -5.55 9.24
N ALA A 130 -0.95 -6.27 10.04
CA ALA A 130 -1.36 -7.57 10.56
C ALA A 130 -2.53 -7.45 11.55
N ARG A 131 -2.46 -6.51 12.50
CA ARG A 131 -3.56 -6.26 13.44
C ARG A 131 -4.86 -5.90 12.71
N LEU A 132 -4.77 -5.04 11.69
CA LEU A 132 -5.95 -4.67 10.91
C LEU A 132 -6.61 -5.89 10.25
N ALA A 133 -5.82 -6.77 9.64
CA ALA A 133 -6.32 -8.02 9.06
C ALA A 133 -6.91 -8.96 10.13
N LEU A 134 -6.21 -9.13 11.26
CA LEU A 134 -6.67 -9.97 12.37
C LEU A 134 -7.96 -9.45 12.99
N GLU A 135 -8.07 -8.16 13.26
CA GLU A 135 -9.25 -7.57 13.92
C GLU A 135 -10.49 -7.54 13.01
N THR A 136 -10.29 -7.27 11.72
CA THR A 136 -11.41 -7.19 10.76
C THR A 136 -11.79 -8.54 10.16
N GLY A 137 -10.88 -9.54 10.19
CA GLY A 137 -11.03 -10.79 9.47
C GLY A 137 -10.86 -10.66 7.95
N ALA A 138 -10.47 -9.49 7.48
CA ALA A 138 -10.25 -9.25 6.05
C ALA A 138 -8.91 -9.87 5.59
N PRO A 139 -8.83 -10.39 4.35
CA PRO A 139 -7.59 -10.96 3.83
C PRO A 139 -6.47 -9.91 3.77
N LEU A 140 -5.25 -10.35 4.07
CA LEU A 140 -4.03 -9.58 3.88
C LEU A 140 -3.44 -9.94 2.52
N VAL A 141 -3.40 -8.98 1.60
CA VAL A 141 -2.82 -9.15 0.26
C VAL A 141 -1.40 -8.57 0.25
N PRO A 142 -0.37 -9.42 0.21
CA PRO A 142 1.00 -8.94 0.08
C PRO A 142 1.23 -8.35 -1.32
N ALA A 143 2.01 -7.28 -1.41
CA ALA A 143 2.44 -6.75 -2.69
C ALA A 143 3.94 -6.40 -2.66
N THR A 144 4.63 -6.63 -3.76
CA THR A 144 6.05 -6.32 -3.92
C THR A 144 6.23 -5.24 -4.98
N ILE A 145 7.02 -4.21 -4.65
CA ILE A 145 7.41 -3.14 -5.57
C ILE A 145 8.92 -3.22 -5.76
N ARG A 146 9.36 -3.46 -6.99
CA ARG A 146 10.78 -3.49 -7.38
C ARG A 146 11.12 -2.37 -8.34
N GLY A 147 12.33 -1.88 -8.25
CA GLY A 147 12.86 -0.84 -9.14
C GLY A 147 12.42 0.59 -8.82
N ALA A 148 11.37 0.80 -8.04
CA ALA A 148 10.86 2.11 -7.69
C ALA A 148 11.86 2.94 -6.87
N PHE A 149 12.73 2.31 -6.09
CA PHE A 149 13.83 2.97 -5.39
C PHE A 149 14.79 3.68 -6.36
N ARG A 150 15.07 3.07 -7.51
CA ARG A 150 15.89 3.73 -8.56
C ARG A 150 15.14 4.87 -9.23
N ALA A 151 13.82 4.75 -9.35
CA ALA A 151 12.97 5.78 -9.94
C ALA A 151 12.93 7.04 -9.08
N TRP A 152 12.54 6.94 -7.82
CA TRP A 152 12.41 8.10 -6.93
C TRP A 152 12.58 7.74 -5.45
N PRO A 153 13.82 7.55 -4.98
CA PRO A 153 14.10 7.30 -3.57
C PRO A 153 13.88 8.55 -2.71
N TYR A 154 13.81 8.37 -1.40
CA TYR A 154 13.52 9.45 -0.44
C TYR A 154 14.53 10.62 -0.45
N PHE A 155 15.76 10.41 -0.92
CA PHE A 155 16.83 11.42 -0.95
C PHE A 155 16.96 12.14 -2.31
N ARG A 156 16.18 11.78 -3.32
CA ARG A 156 16.24 12.40 -4.65
C ARG A 156 15.09 13.40 -4.83
N ALA A 157 15.40 14.59 -5.34
CA ALA A 157 14.40 15.63 -5.57
C ALA A 157 13.46 15.35 -6.76
N LEU A 158 13.96 14.72 -7.82
CA LEU A 158 13.19 14.43 -9.04
C LEU A 158 13.28 12.95 -9.41
N PRO A 159 12.23 12.39 -10.02
CA PRO A 159 12.27 11.03 -10.52
C PRO A 159 13.24 10.88 -11.69
N GLY A 160 13.74 9.67 -11.90
CA GLY A 160 14.57 9.29 -13.03
C GLY A 160 14.08 7.99 -13.67
N PRO A 161 14.57 7.64 -14.87
CA PRO A 161 14.13 6.44 -15.58
C PRO A 161 14.48 5.18 -14.79
N ALA A 162 13.53 4.24 -14.75
CA ALA A 162 13.71 2.95 -14.09
C ALA A 162 12.79 1.90 -14.68
N LYS A 163 13.16 0.62 -14.51
CA LYS A 163 12.25 -0.50 -14.70
C LYS A 163 11.55 -0.77 -13.37
N ILE A 164 10.23 -0.68 -13.37
CA ILE A 164 9.42 -0.86 -12.18
C ILE A 164 8.52 -2.07 -12.39
N HIS A 165 8.51 -2.95 -11.42
CA HIS A 165 7.68 -4.13 -11.40
C HIS A 165 6.87 -4.17 -10.10
N VAL A 166 5.55 -4.32 -10.23
CA VAL A 166 4.62 -4.51 -9.13
C VAL A 166 4.04 -5.91 -9.21
N ARG A 167 4.00 -6.61 -8.09
CA ARG A 167 3.36 -7.91 -7.99
C ARG A 167 2.46 -7.97 -6.78
N TYR A 168 1.20 -8.36 -6.98
CA TYR A 168 0.31 -8.80 -5.92
C TYR A 168 0.45 -10.30 -5.76
N HIS A 169 0.50 -10.76 -4.52
CA HIS A 169 0.61 -12.18 -4.17
C HIS A 169 -0.72 -12.71 -3.69
N ASP A 170 -0.84 -14.03 -3.61
CA ASP A 170 -2.03 -14.71 -3.08
C ASP A 170 -2.39 -14.14 -1.70
N PRO A 171 -3.67 -13.84 -1.47
CA PRO A 171 -4.13 -13.35 -0.18
C PRO A 171 -3.80 -14.31 0.96
N ILE A 172 -3.45 -13.77 2.10
CA ILE A 172 -3.26 -14.53 3.34
C ILE A 172 -4.56 -14.44 4.14
N ASP A 173 -5.17 -15.59 4.42
CA ASP A 173 -6.30 -15.67 5.35
C ASP A 173 -5.81 -15.41 6.79
N PRO A 174 -6.36 -14.40 7.50
CA PRO A 174 -5.96 -14.12 8.87
C PRO A 174 -6.51 -15.12 9.90
N ALA A 175 -7.51 -15.94 9.55
CA ALA A 175 -8.21 -16.82 10.51
C ALA A 175 -7.27 -17.78 11.25
N PRO A 176 -6.31 -18.49 10.63
CA PRO A 176 -5.38 -19.35 11.35
C PRO A 176 -4.50 -18.60 12.36
N TYR A 177 -4.14 -17.36 12.05
CA TYR A 177 -3.29 -16.53 12.91
C TYR A 177 -4.06 -15.95 14.10
N ARG A 178 -5.35 -15.67 13.95
CA ARG A 178 -6.24 -15.26 15.08
C ARG A 178 -6.30 -16.30 16.18
N ALA A 179 -6.25 -17.58 15.83
CA ALA A 179 -6.27 -18.67 16.79
C ALA A 179 -5.01 -18.72 17.71
N LEU A 180 -3.91 -18.07 17.32
CA LEU A 180 -2.68 -17.98 18.10
C LEU A 180 -2.74 -16.89 19.19
N GLY A 181 -3.76 -16.04 19.20
CA GLY A 181 -3.84 -14.87 20.08
C GLY A 181 -3.25 -13.61 19.45
N GLU A 182 -3.41 -12.46 20.12
CA GLU A 182 -3.11 -11.15 19.52
C GLU A 182 -1.64 -10.97 19.15
N ASP A 183 -0.74 -11.17 20.09
CA ASP A 183 0.69 -10.90 19.89
C ASP A 183 1.35 -11.95 19.00
N GLU A 184 1.14 -13.23 19.29
CA GLU A 184 1.70 -14.33 18.50
C GLU A 184 1.14 -14.37 17.09
N GLY A 185 -0.17 -14.19 16.93
CA GLY A 185 -0.83 -14.12 15.63
C GLY A 185 -0.36 -12.93 14.79
N THR A 186 -0.17 -11.77 15.43
CA THR A 186 0.40 -10.58 14.77
C THR A 186 1.82 -10.85 14.26
N ALA A 187 2.68 -11.39 15.12
CA ALA A 187 4.07 -11.69 14.75
C ALA A 187 4.14 -12.74 13.63
N ALA A 188 3.36 -13.82 13.73
CA ALA A 188 3.33 -14.87 12.71
C ALA A 188 2.80 -14.36 11.37
N LEU A 189 1.76 -13.53 11.35
CA LEU A 189 1.21 -12.95 10.14
C LEU A 189 2.18 -11.96 9.47
N LEU A 190 2.92 -11.16 10.25
CA LEU A 190 3.99 -10.30 9.73
C LEU A 190 5.14 -11.10 9.14
N ALA A 191 5.54 -12.19 9.77
CA ALA A 191 6.58 -13.08 9.26
C ALA A 191 6.16 -13.71 7.90
N GLU A 192 4.91 -14.15 7.78
CA GLU A 192 4.38 -14.66 6.52
C GLU A 192 4.30 -13.58 5.43
N LEU A 193 3.81 -12.38 5.77
CA LEU A 193 3.82 -11.23 4.88
C LEU A 193 5.22 -10.97 4.31
N ARG A 194 6.22 -10.87 5.20
CA ARG A 194 7.61 -10.64 4.81
C ARG A 194 8.12 -11.74 3.88
N ARG A 195 7.88 -13.00 4.23
CA ARG A 195 8.27 -14.15 3.41
C ARG A 195 7.71 -14.09 2.00
N ARG A 196 6.45 -13.60 1.82
CA ARG A 196 5.82 -13.45 0.50
C ARG A 196 6.46 -12.33 -0.30
N VAL A 197 6.75 -11.20 0.32
CA VAL A 197 7.34 -10.02 -0.34
C VAL A 197 8.82 -10.26 -0.69
N GLU A 198 9.59 -10.96 0.13
CA GLU A 198 11.03 -11.23 -0.10
C GLU A 198 11.31 -12.31 -1.16
N ARG A 199 10.40 -13.25 -1.36
CA ARG A 199 10.59 -14.37 -2.31
C ARG A 199 10.45 -13.97 -3.80
N THR A 200 10.19 -12.73 -4.07
CA THR A 200 10.02 -12.20 -5.42
C THR A 200 11.20 -11.35 -5.83
#